data_b61542f9965c911957f323c8bd0cf13e
#
_entry.id   b61542f9965c911957f323c8bd0cf13e
#
_cell.length_a   1.000
_cell.length_b   1.000
_cell.length_c   1.000
_cell.angle_alpha   90.00
_cell.angle_beta   90.00
_cell.angle_gamma   90.00
#
_symmetry.space_group_name_H-M   'P 1'
#
loop_
_entity.id
_entity.type
_entity.pdbx_description
1 polymer ?
#
loop_
_entity_poly.entity_id
_entity_poly.type
_entity_poly.pdbx_seq_one_letter_code
_entity_poly.pdbx_strand_id
1 'polypeptide(L)'
;MKNKTRRLAAFLLSAAVVITAVPGMQERVYAQKTGGYTESPKSENVPVVKETKSRLKKAEAVPSAYMNKLSELTIRYPGVRDQGKYDTCGAFSAIGLAEFDLIADNQTADKSIDLSELQLAYFTYNNVEDPLGGTFGDSLNIMNHKNYLTMGGNLDFASRTLLQWEGVTDENRVPYALAPTTTTLAKSYAFDQDVAHLQNVYIINIHKNVTQVKREIMQHGSAGLGLYMDGTANYVGSAVYAETGENVATYYCPTSSVTSNHAVNIVGWDDNFPASSFKNKPAGDGAWLCRNSWSDKTENNINSYFWLSYYDKSIEDAAWIFDFESADNYDYNYQYDGGADVGKLLGISTSANIFRAKKADNELVKAVSISISKDANVPYTIRVYTNLTNLHNPKSGILAAKVSGTTTYAGTHTIRLNKAVSVPQGTYYAVVVELQKSGAGLDMEYAVSDSSLTSRVYCDYNQSFLYRGGSWEDVADVSTSYGGRIGNICIKAYADNAGTSIGAVKNIKAVRSAKNAVRISWSKTAGAKGYEIYQASSKNGTYKKIAATTSTKYKIKITSKKSVYYKVRAYKTTQGIRICGNFSGSVAVKR
;
A
#
# COMPACT_ATOMS: atom_id res chain seq x y z
N MET A 1 -4.35 -40.34 23.15
CA MET A 1 -3.09 -39.58 23.32
C MET A 1 -2.18 -39.59 22.08
N LYS A 2 -2.04 -40.71 21.32
CA LYS A 2 -1.15 -40.73 20.11
C LYS A 2 -1.58 -39.81 18.94
N ASN A 3 -2.87 -39.49 18.79
CA ASN A 3 -3.34 -38.65 17.68
C ASN A 3 -3.19 -37.13 17.91
N LYS A 4 -3.13 -36.66 19.17
CA LYS A 4 -2.90 -35.24 19.48
C LYS A 4 -1.44 -34.86 19.26
N THR A 5 -0.51 -35.76 19.61
CA THR A 5 0.94 -35.52 19.45
C THR A 5 1.37 -35.49 17.97
N ARG A 6 0.71 -36.31 17.10
CA ARG A 6 0.99 -36.25 15.65
C ARG A 6 0.46 -34.98 14.99
N ARG A 7 -0.67 -34.44 15.45
CA ARG A 7 -1.17 -33.14 14.95
C ARG A 7 -0.31 -31.99 15.41
N LEU A 8 0.20 -32.03 16.65
CA LEU A 8 1.12 -31.00 17.16
C LEU A 8 2.48 -31.00 16.42
N ALA A 9 3.02 -32.19 16.14
CA ALA A 9 4.28 -32.33 15.40
C ALA A 9 4.14 -31.89 13.92
N ALA A 10 2.99 -32.18 13.28
CA ALA A 10 2.71 -31.71 11.93
C ALA A 10 2.51 -30.17 11.90
N PHE A 11 1.91 -29.61 12.94
CA PHE A 11 1.73 -28.17 13.10
C PHE A 11 3.09 -27.44 13.28
N LEU A 12 3.98 -27.97 14.11
CA LEU A 12 5.32 -27.42 14.32
C LEU A 12 6.20 -27.52 13.07
N LEU A 13 6.12 -28.61 12.30
CA LEU A 13 6.88 -28.74 11.06
C LEU A 13 6.38 -27.81 9.95
N SER A 14 5.06 -27.61 9.86
CA SER A 14 4.47 -26.70 8.86
C SER A 14 4.67 -25.22 9.21
N ALA A 15 4.72 -24.89 10.49
CA ALA A 15 5.02 -23.55 10.96
C ALA A 15 6.50 -23.18 10.76
N ALA A 16 7.43 -24.12 10.99
CA ALA A 16 8.86 -23.91 10.73
C ALA A 16 9.16 -23.54 9.25
N VAL A 17 8.37 -24.07 8.30
CA VAL A 17 8.53 -23.75 6.87
C VAL A 17 8.12 -22.31 6.53
N VAL A 18 7.22 -21.71 7.30
CA VAL A 18 6.83 -20.28 7.07
C VAL A 18 7.92 -19.32 7.53
N ILE A 19 8.73 -19.68 8.52
CA ILE A 19 9.72 -18.78 9.13
C ILE A 19 11.15 -19.05 8.69
N THR A 20 11.52 -20.29 8.35
CA THR A 20 12.85 -20.53 7.78
C THR A 20 13.05 -19.84 6.43
N ALA A 21 12.00 -19.22 5.95
CA ALA A 21 11.98 -18.50 4.68
C ALA A 21 11.69 -17.00 4.83
N VAL A 22 11.66 -16.41 6.05
CA VAL A 22 11.88 -14.97 6.23
C VAL A 22 13.39 -14.76 6.22
N PRO A 23 14.01 -14.33 5.09
CA PRO A 23 15.42 -13.99 5.10
C PRO A 23 15.60 -12.81 6.05
N GLY A 24 16.29 -13.02 7.16
CA GLY A 24 16.73 -11.91 7.99
C GLY A 24 16.06 -11.71 9.33
N MET A 25 15.61 -12.77 10.03
CA MET A 25 15.58 -12.73 11.50
C MET A 25 16.99 -12.86 12.11
N GLN A 26 18.03 -12.48 11.41
CA GLN A 26 19.26 -12.05 12.07
C GLN A 26 18.95 -10.69 12.69
N GLU A 27 19.30 -10.51 13.95
CA GLU A 27 19.36 -9.19 14.59
C GLU A 27 20.15 -8.26 13.67
N ARG A 28 19.44 -7.52 12.81
CA ARG A 28 20.06 -6.49 11.99
C ARG A 28 20.30 -5.33 12.94
N VAL A 29 21.51 -5.19 13.37
CA VAL A 29 22.01 -3.94 13.94
C VAL A 29 21.92 -2.92 12.82
N TYR A 30 20.88 -2.09 12.84
CA TYR A 30 20.84 -0.87 12.03
C TYR A 30 21.98 0.02 12.52
N ALA A 31 23.16 -0.15 11.92
CA ALA A 31 24.31 0.67 12.24
C ALA A 31 23.97 2.10 11.86
N GLN A 32 23.76 2.92 12.87
CA GLN A 32 23.55 4.34 12.69
C GLN A 32 24.79 4.96 12.04
N LYS A 33 24.61 5.53 10.86
CA LYS A 33 25.63 6.29 10.16
C LYS A 33 25.24 7.76 10.08
N THR A 34 26.25 8.60 10.13
CA THR A 34 26.15 10.07 9.97
C THR A 34 25.46 10.40 8.64
N GLY A 35 24.23 10.92 8.69
CA GLY A 35 23.48 11.32 7.48
C GLY A 35 21.97 11.18 7.59
N GLY A 36 21.47 10.38 8.54
CA GLY A 36 20.05 10.33 8.85
C GLY A 36 19.21 9.35 8.03
N TYR A 37 19.80 8.61 7.10
CA TYR A 37 19.10 7.57 6.34
C TYR A 37 19.48 6.17 6.86
N THR A 38 18.50 5.28 6.90
CA THR A 38 18.67 3.88 7.28
C THR A 38 18.24 3.00 6.10
N GLU A 39 19.10 2.12 5.62
CA GLU A 39 18.76 1.21 4.52
C GLU A 39 17.50 0.41 4.82
N SER A 40 16.60 0.30 3.82
CA SER A 40 15.44 -0.57 3.91
C SER A 40 15.77 -1.96 3.39
N PRO A 41 15.32 -3.03 4.07
CA PRO A 41 15.38 -4.38 3.51
C PRO A 41 14.69 -4.52 2.15
N LYS A 42 13.75 -3.65 1.83
CA LYS A 42 13.06 -3.62 0.53
C LYS A 42 13.94 -3.06 -0.57
N SER A 43 14.93 -2.23 -0.25
CA SER A 43 15.91 -1.70 -1.21
C SER A 43 16.94 -2.74 -1.68
N GLU A 44 17.02 -3.90 -1.02
CA GLU A 44 17.92 -4.97 -1.40
C GLU A 44 17.24 -6.01 -2.30
N ASN A 45 17.98 -6.50 -3.31
CA ASN A 45 17.50 -7.55 -4.20
C ASN A 45 16.14 -7.24 -4.84
N VAL A 46 15.96 -6.00 -5.25
CA VAL A 46 14.73 -5.53 -5.93
C VAL A 46 14.49 -6.36 -7.19
N PRO A 47 13.29 -6.94 -7.38
CA PRO A 47 13.02 -7.81 -8.50
C PRO A 47 13.05 -7.07 -9.83
N VAL A 48 13.66 -7.72 -10.82
CA VAL A 48 13.73 -7.17 -12.19
C VAL A 48 12.37 -7.33 -12.87
N VAL A 49 11.86 -6.23 -13.41
CA VAL A 49 10.63 -6.20 -14.19
C VAL A 49 10.88 -6.73 -15.59
N LYS A 50 10.02 -7.64 -16.03
CA LYS A 50 10.02 -8.15 -17.41
C LYS A 50 8.95 -7.41 -18.22
N GLU A 51 9.35 -6.64 -19.22
CA GLU A 51 8.42 -5.97 -20.12
C GLU A 51 7.78 -6.94 -21.10
N THR A 52 6.47 -6.81 -21.31
CA THR A 52 5.77 -7.55 -22.35
C THR A 52 5.73 -6.75 -23.65
N LYS A 53 5.75 -7.45 -24.81
CA LYS A 53 5.68 -6.80 -26.13
C LYS A 53 4.45 -5.88 -26.29
N SER A 54 3.35 -6.16 -25.61
CA SER A 54 2.14 -5.33 -25.64
C SER A 54 2.31 -4.02 -24.89
N ARG A 55 3.08 -4.00 -23.79
CA ARG A 55 3.43 -2.78 -23.04
C ARG A 55 4.40 -1.91 -23.79
N LEU A 56 5.45 -2.50 -24.38
CA LEU A 56 6.43 -1.77 -25.21
C LEU A 56 5.75 -1.01 -26.36
N LYS A 57 4.69 -1.56 -26.96
CA LYS A 57 3.93 -0.88 -28.04
C LYS A 57 3.09 0.31 -27.58
N LYS A 58 2.78 0.42 -26.30
CA LYS A 58 1.96 1.51 -25.71
C LYS A 58 2.78 2.49 -24.89
N ALA A 59 4.03 2.15 -24.57
CA ALA A 59 4.88 2.99 -23.73
C ALA A 59 5.37 4.21 -24.54
N GLU A 60 5.33 5.35 -23.89
CA GLU A 60 5.94 6.57 -24.40
C GLU A 60 7.44 6.38 -24.58
N ALA A 61 8.00 6.99 -25.63
CA ALA A 61 9.44 6.93 -25.89
C ALA A 61 10.17 7.69 -24.77
N VAL A 62 11.18 7.05 -24.20
CA VAL A 62 12.05 7.68 -23.20
C VAL A 62 13.15 8.44 -23.94
N PRO A 63 13.25 9.79 -23.79
CA PRO A 63 14.31 10.57 -24.40
C PRO A 63 15.66 10.29 -23.77
N SER A 64 16.74 10.61 -24.46
CA SER A 64 18.11 10.47 -23.94
C SER A 64 18.41 11.46 -22.81
N ALA A 65 17.76 12.63 -22.82
CA ALA A 65 17.80 13.59 -21.72
C ALA A 65 16.36 14.01 -21.39
N TYR A 66 16.09 14.12 -20.14
CA TYR A 66 14.87 14.65 -19.58
C TYR A 66 15.25 15.45 -18.35
N MET A 67 14.96 16.70 -18.44
CA MET A 67 15.01 17.58 -17.29
C MET A 67 13.69 18.32 -17.30
N ASN A 68 13.08 18.38 -16.18
CA ASN A 68 12.45 19.62 -15.86
C ASN A 68 13.65 20.60 -15.79
N LYS A 69 13.87 21.41 -16.84
CA LYS A 69 14.97 22.39 -16.84
C LYS A 69 14.99 23.08 -15.50
N LEU A 70 16.19 23.37 -14.95
CA LEU A 70 16.29 24.04 -13.65
C LEU A 70 15.41 25.29 -13.58
N SER A 71 15.30 26.03 -14.70
CA SER A 71 14.37 27.14 -14.87
C SER A 71 12.90 26.72 -14.84
N GLU A 72 12.55 25.52 -15.29
CA GLU A 72 11.19 24.98 -15.22
C GLU A 72 10.89 24.38 -13.85
N LEU A 73 11.89 23.80 -13.17
CA LEU A 73 11.74 23.33 -11.78
C LEU A 73 11.43 24.48 -10.83
N THR A 74 12.11 25.62 -10.97
CA THR A 74 11.84 26.83 -10.15
C THR A 74 10.51 27.49 -10.44
N ILE A 75 9.92 27.25 -11.62
CA ILE A 75 8.61 27.79 -12.02
C ILE A 75 7.48 26.82 -11.63
N ARG A 76 7.68 25.52 -11.82
CA ARG A 76 6.63 24.49 -11.71
C ARG A 76 6.67 23.73 -10.39
N TYR A 77 7.84 23.34 -9.93
CA TYR A 77 8.01 22.54 -8.72
C TYR A 77 8.53 23.38 -7.55
N PRO A 78 8.23 22.97 -6.31
CA PRO A 78 8.75 23.65 -5.12
C PRO A 78 10.26 23.73 -5.11
N GLY A 79 10.81 24.82 -4.55
CA GLY A 79 12.23 24.98 -4.33
C GLY A 79 12.83 23.89 -3.41
N VAL A 80 14.15 23.82 -3.39
CA VAL A 80 14.85 22.94 -2.44
C VAL A 80 14.66 23.48 -1.02
N ARG A 81 14.32 22.60 -0.09
CA ARG A 81 14.17 22.91 1.33
C ARG A 81 15.36 22.43 2.13
N ASP A 82 15.49 22.91 3.36
CA ASP A 82 16.64 22.64 4.22
C ASP A 82 16.20 21.80 5.45
N GLN A 83 16.63 20.55 5.50
CA GLN A 83 16.43 19.69 6.69
C GLN A 83 17.26 20.16 7.91
N GLY A 84 18.20 21.08 7.71
CA GLY A 84 19.09 21.57 8.74
C GLY A 84 20.00 20.47 9.30
N LYS A 85 20.15 20.45 10.62
CA LYS A 85 21.01 19.50 11.35
C LYS A 85 20.32 18.18 11.70
N TYR A 86 19.11 17.94 11.25
CA TYR A 86 18.30 16.78 11.63
C TYR A 86 18.42 15.64 10.63
N ASP A 87 18.23 14.42 11.12
CA ASP A 87 18.33 13.18 10.36
C ASP A 87 17.01 12.85 9.64
N THR A 88 16.42 13.83 8.95
CA THR A 88 15.08 13.77 8.35
C THR A 88 15.05 13.67 6.83
N CYS A 89 16.19 13.38 6.18
CA CYS A 89 16.29 13.30 4.72
C CYS A 89 15.25 12.33 4.09
N GLY A 90 14.91 11.23 4.76
CA GLY A 90 13.86 10.30 4.32
C GLY A 90 12.48 10.95 4.25
N ALA A 91 12.12 11.80 5.23
CA ALA A 91 10.87 12.55 5.21
C ALA A 91 10.88 13.62 4.11
N PHE A 92 11.99 14.36 3.93
CA PHE A 92 12.15 15.35 2.84
C PHE A 92 12.04 14.71 1.46
N SER A 93 12.65 13.53 1.28
CA SER A 93 12.53 12.81 0.01
C SER A 93 11.09 12.32 -0.21
N ALA A 94 10.43 11.75 0.80
CA ALA A 94 9.06 11.26 0.68
C ALA A 94 8.04 12.39 0.41
N ILE A 95 8.18 13.53 1.09
CA ILE A 95 7.35 14.72 0.84
C ILE A 95 7.64 15.29 -0.55
N GLY A 96 8.91 15.31 -0.96
CA GLY A 96 9.26 15.68 -2.32
C GLY A 96 8.58 14.79 -3.37
N LEU A 97 8.54 13.47 -3.15
CA LEU A 97 7.79 12.55 -4.03
C LEU A 97 6.32 12.92 -4.11
N ALA A 98 5.67 13.23 -2.98
CA ALA A 98 4.26 13.64 -2.95
C ALA A 98 4.01 14.93 -3.74
N GLU A 99 4.83 15.96 -3.53
CA GLU A 99 4.69 17.25 -4.21
C GLU A 99 4.90 17.12 -5.72
N PHE A 100 5.91 16.39 -6.15
CA PHE A 100 6.21 16.16 -7.56
C PHE A 100 5.10 15.37 -8.25
N ASP A 101 4.57 14.34 -7.61
CA ASP A 101 3.49 13.52 -8.16
C ASP A 101 2.18 14.32 -8.30
N LEU A 102 1.78 15.04 -7.26
CA LEU A 102 0.57 15.88 -7.29
C LEU A 102 0.63 16.97 -8.37
N ILE A 103 1.82 17.49 -8.66
CA ILE A 103 2.01 18.45 -9.75
C ILE A 103 2.00 17.75 -11.11
N ALA A 104 2.67 16.61 -11.24
CA ALA A 104 2.75 15.85 -12.48
C ALA A 104 1.36 15.39 -12.94
N ASP A 105 0.54 14.92 -12.03
CA ASP A 105 -0.85 14.48 -12.29
C ASP A 105 -1.85 15.64 -12.52
N ASN A 106 -1.37 16.90 -12.54
CA ASN A 106 -2.20 18.10 -12.61
C ASN A 106 -3.26 18.20 -11.48
N GLN A 107 -3.06 17.50 -10.38
CA GLN A 107 -3.92 17.61 -9.19
C GLN A 107 -3.73 18.95 -8.49
N THR A 108 -2.54 19.55 -8.65
CA THR A 108 -2.30 20.94 -8.36
C THR A 108 -1.39 21.52 -9.43
N ALA A 109 -1.77 22.67 -10.01
CA ALA A 109 -0.94 23.40 -10.96
C ALA A 109 -0.03 24.40 -10.23
N ASP A 110 -0.07 24.42 -8.91
CA ASP A 110 0.48 25.50 -8.12
C ASP A 110 1.81 25.09 -7.48
N LYS A 111 2.88 25.82 -7.83
CA LYS A 111 4.18 25.75 -7.15
C LYS A 111 4.10 26.17 -5.67
N SER A 112 2.94 26.63 -5.22
CA SER A 112 2.67 26.93 -3.82
C SER A 112 2.40 25.68 -2.99
N ILE A 113 2.34 24.47 -3.59
CA ILE A 113 2.24 23.24 -2.81
C ILE A 113 3.46 23.13 -1.91
N ASP A 114 3.21 23.01 -0.63
CA ASP A 114 4.20 22.98 0.43
C ASP A 114 3.69 22.04 1.52
N LEU A 115 4.19 20.79 1.53
CA LEU A 115 3.73 19.74 2.42
C LEU A 115 4.71 19.56 3.57
N SER A 116 4.21 19.19 4.74
CA SER A 116 4.97 19.17 5.98
C SER A 116 5.86 17.95 6.13
N GLU A 117 7.17 18.15 6.08
CA GLU A 117 8.15 17.12 6.44
C GLU A 117 8.16 16.83 7.95
N LEU A 118 7.85 17.83 8.78
CA LEU A 118 7.81 17.65 10.23
C LEU A 118 6.68 16.71 10.67
N GLN A 119 5.51 16.85 10.05
CA GLN A 119 4.36 15.98 10.31
C GLN A 119 4.73 14.51 10.00
N LEU A 120 5.25 14.24 8.81
CA LEU A 120 5.66 12.90 8.41
C LEU A 120 6.78 12.35 9.30
N ALA A 121 7.84 13.13 9.56
CA ALA A 121 8.93 12.71 10.42
C ALA A 121 8.45 12.34 11.83
N TYR A 122 7.50 13.10 12.37
CA TYR A 122 6.93 12.84 13.69
C TYR A 122 6.09 11.55 13.72
N PHE A 123 5.09 11.42 12.84
CA PHE A 123 4.15 10.31 12.87
C PHE A 123 4.76 8.98 12.39
N THR A 124 5.84 9.00 11.64
CA THR A 124 6.61 7.79 11.34
C THR A 124 7.03 7.03 12.61
N TYR A 125 7.29 7.72 13.71
CA TYR A 125 7.73 7.13 14.98
C TYR A 125 6.78 7.34 16.17
N ASN A 126 5.67 8.02 15.94
CA ASN A 126 4.65 8.28 16.93
C ASN A 126 3.28 7.98 16.34
N ASN A 127 3.17 6.81 15.70
CA ASN A 127 1.98 6.39 15.00
C ASN A 127 0.72 6.45 15.89
N VAL A 128 -0.41 6.74 15.27
CA VAL A 128 -1.70 6.88 15.91
C VAL A 128 -2.61 5.77 15.43
N GLU A 129 -3.39 5.17 16.34
CA GLU A 129 -4.41 4.21 15.95
C GLU A 129 -5.35 4.82 14.90
N ASP A 130 -5.59 4.11 13.81
CA ASP A 130 -6.43 4.59 12.72
C ASP A 130 -7.88 4.86 13.17
N PRO A 131 -8.60 5.78 12.50
CA PRO A 131 -9.95 6.18 12.91
C PRO A 131 -10.99 5.05 12.91
N LEU A 132 -10.68 3.91 12.31
CA LEU A 132 -11.52 2.71 12.29
C LEU A 132 -11.09 1.67 13.33
N GLY A 133 -9.98 1.92 14.05
CA GLY A 133 -9.43 1.04 15.09
C GLY A 133 -8.90 -0.28 14.53
N GLY A 134 -8.38 -0.27 13.30
CA GLY A 134 -7.80 -1.46 12.68
C GLY A 134 -6.36 -1.69 13.12
N THR A 135 -5.62 -0.61 13.37
CA THR A 135 -4.21 -0.64 13.78
C THR A 135 -4.03 -0.66 15.31
N PHE A 136 -5.07 -1.03 16.04
CA PHE A 136 -5.02 -1.12 17.50
C PHE A 136 -3.91 -2.06 17.98
N GLY A 137 -3.08 -1.58 18.88
CA GLY A 137 -2.01 -2.37 19.50
C GLY A 137 -0.67 -2.36 18.74
N ASP A 138 -0.66 -1.89 17.50
CA ASP A 138 0.58 -1.68 16.75
C ASP A 138 1.34 -0.45 17.29
N SER A 139 2.66 -0.54 17.28
CA SER A 139 3.49 0.59 17.70
C SER A 139 4.91 0.47 17.17
N LEU A 140 5.51 1.63 16.93
CA LEU A 140 6.94 1.78 16.66
C LEU A 140 7.51 2.76 17.70
N ASN A 141 8.47 2.32 18.49
CA ASN A 141 9.04 3.11 19.58
C ASN A 141 10.53 3.30 19.40
N ILE A 142 10.98 4.53 19.55
CA ILE A 142 12.39 4.89 19.54
C ILE A 142 13.01 4.58 20.91
N MET A 143 14.20 3.99 20.88
CA MET A 143 14.97 3.59 22.06
C MET A 143 16.21 4.49 22.24
N ASN A 144 16.88 4.35 23.40
CA ASN A 144 18.22 4.91 23.64
C ASN A 144 18.37 6.43 23.49
N HIS A 145 17.42 7.19 24.05
CA HIS A 145 17.47 8.66 24.14
C HIS A 145 17.48 9.40 22.79
N LYS A 146 17.21 8.72 21.69
CA LYS A 146 16.96 9.34 20.41
C LYS A 146 15.55 9.93 20.35
N ASN A 147 15.32 10.74 19.36
CA ASN A 147 13.99 11.25 19.05
C ASN A 147 13.75 11.16 17.54
N TYR A 148 12.55 11.43 17.10
CA TYR A 148 12.14 11.33 15.71
C TYR A 148 12.98 12.20 14.74
N LEU A 149 13.62 13.27 15.22
CA LEU A 149 14.50 14.14 14.41
C LEU A 149 15.93 13.60 14.27
N THR A 150 16.34 12.66 15.12
CA THR A 150 17.70 12.11 15.15
C THR A 150 17.72 10.59 14.95
N MET A 151 16.55 10.02 14.67
CA MET A 151 16.43 8.57 14.46
C MET A 151 16.90 8.16 13.08
N GLY A 152 16.81 9.08 12.13
CA GLY A 152 16.92 8.77 10.72
C GLY A 152 15.60 8.27 10.17
N GLY A 153 15.64 7.54 9.07
CA GLY A 153 14.47 6.95 8.44
C GLY A 153 14.76 6.52 7.02
N ASN A 154 13.76 5.99 6.35
CA ASN A 154 13.83 5.59 4.95
C ASN A 154 12.47 5.73 4.26
N LEU A 155 12.46 5.53 2.96
CA LEU A 155 11.26 5.64 2.14
C LEU A 155 10.25 4.52 2.41
N ASP A 156 10.69 3.37 2.94
CA ASP A 156 9.80 2.30 3.37
C ASP A 156 8.98 2.72 4.60
N PHE A 157 9.62 3.24 5.65
CA PHE A 157 8.93 3.73 6.85
C PHE A 157 7.96 4.87 6.50
N ALA A 158 8.43 5.85 5.71
CA ALA A 158 7.60 6.94 5.24
C ALA A 158 6.38 6.42 4.43
N SER A 159 6.59 5.48 3.50
CA SER A 159 5.50 4.93 2.70
C SER A 159 4.43 4.23 3.55
N ARG A 160 4.83 3.52 4.60
CA ARG A 160 3.87 2.82 5.49
C ARG A 160 3.03 3.80 6.30
N THR A 161 3.62 4.86 6.82
CA THR A 161 2.91 5.95 7.48
C THR A 161 1.88 6.57 6.53
N LEU A 162 2.31 6.93 5.32
CA LEU A 162 1.44 7.54 4.32
C LEU A 162 0.34 6.61 3.78
N LEU A 163 0.61 5.31 3.67
CA LEU A 163 -0.40 4.30 3.28
C LEU A 163 -1.47 4.07 4.36
N GLN A 164 -1.20 4.46 5.60
CA GLN A 164 -2.19 4.47 6.68
C GLN A 164 -3.09 5.71 6.64
N TRP A 165 -2.78 6.68 5.78
CA TRP A 165 -3.36 8.02 5.74
C TRP A 165 -2.95 8.89 6.94
N GLU A 166 -1.78 8.68 7.49
CA GLU A 166 -1.13 9.60 8.41
C GLU A 166 -0.37 10.67 7.61
N GLY A 167 -1.10 11.64 7.05
CA GLY A 167 -0.59 12.68 6.14
C GLY A 167 -0.85 12.32 4.66
N VAL A 168 -0.51 13.18 3.70
CA VAL A 168 0.31 14.40 3.82
C VAL A 168 -0.52 15.63 4.17
N THR A 169 -0.02 16.49 5.06
CA THR A 169 -0.66 17.76 5.42
C THR A 169 0.14 18.97 4.94
N ASP A 170 -0.52 20.12 4.86
CA ASP A 170 0.09 21.39 4.44
C ASP A 170 1.14 21.88 5.46
N GLU A 171 2.28 22.40 4.98
CA GLU A 171 3.38 22.93 5.79
C GLU A 171 2.93 24.03 6.76
N ASN A 172 1.97 24.88 6.37
CA ASN A 172 1.45 25.94 7.25
C ASN A 172 0.77 25.41 8.52
N ARG A 173 0.41 24.14 8.55
CA ARG A 173 -0.24 23.49 9.71
C ARG A 173 0.78 22.92 10.69
N VAL A 174 1.84 22.32 10.17
CA VAL A 174 2.92 21.73 10.95
C VAL A 174 4.26 22.18 10.37
N PRO A 175 4.62 23.47 10.53
CA PRO A 175 5.80 24.04 9.89
C PRO A 175 7.09 23.38 10.35
N TYR A 176 7.97 23.03 9.40
CA TYR A 176 9.28 22.43 9.72
C TYR A 176 10.16 23.34 10.59
N ALA A 177 9.96 24.66 10.50
CA ALA A 177 10.60 25.61 11.36
C ALA A 177 10.36 25.37 12.88
N LEU A 178 9.31 24.61 13.24
CA LEU A 178 9.01 24.21 14.62
C LEU A 178 9.81 23.00 15.09
N ALA A 179 10.54 22.32 14.23
CA ALA A 179 11.30 21.10 14.57
C ALA A 179 12.19 21.28 15.84
N PRO A 180 12.90 22.43 16.06
CA PRO A 180 13.74 22.60 17.24
C PRO A 180 12.98 22.56 18.58
N THR A 181 11.69 22.84 18.58
CA THR A 181 10.88 23.00 19.79
C THR A 181 9.75 21.98 19.91
N THR A 182 9.44 21.25 18.83
CA THR A 182 8.35 20.28 18.81
C THR A 182 8.79 18.96 19.42
N THR A 183 8.27 18.64 20.59
CA THR A 183 8.43 17.34 21.23
C THR A 183 7.22 16.43 21.04
N THR A 184 6.04 17.01 20.84
CA THR A 184 4.78 16.30 20.61
C THR A 184 3.90 17.07 19.63
N LEU A 185 3.18 16.34 18.77
CA LEU A 185 2.11 16.85 17.93
C LEU A 185 0.77 16.31 18.40
N ALA A 186 -0.30 17.09 18.22
CA ALA A 186 -1.65 16.63 18.49
C ALA A 186 -2.01 15.49 17.53
N LYS A 187 -2.65 14.43 18.04
CA LYS A 187 -3.07 13.26 17.25
C LYS A 187 -3.98 13.61 16.07
N SER A 188 -4.72 14.71 16.17
CA SER A 188 -5.56 15.20 15.06
C SER A 188 -4.77 15.56 13.79
N TYR A 189 -3.48 15.83 13.90
CA TYR A 189 -2.64 16.07 12.72
C TYR A 189 -2.27 14.79 11.95
N ALA A 190 -2.61 13.60 12.47
CA ALA A 190 -2.34 12.35 11.78
C ALA A 190 -3.32 12.07 10.65
N PHE A 191 -4.63 12.41 10.80
CA PHE A 191 -5.68 11.97 9.88
C PHE A 191 -6.67 13.06 9.40
N ASP A 192 -6.78 14.19 10.06
CA ASP A 192 -7.95 15.07 9.86
C ASP A 192 -7.75 16.17 8.82
N GLN A 193 -6.59 16.26 8.18
CA GLN A 193 -6.25 17.41 7.36
C GLN A 193 -5.33 17.04 6.18
N ASP A 194 -5.53 15.85 5.66
CA ASP A 194 -4.74 15.36 4.56
C ASP A 194 -5.08 16.09 3.26
N VAL A 195 -4.06 16.47 2.53
CA VAL A 195 -4.18 17.07 1.20
C VAL A 195 -4.32 15.96 0.15
N ALA A 196 -3.61 14.86 0.35
CA ALA A 196 -3.59 13.72 -0.54
C ALA A 196 -3.32 12.43 0.22
N HIS A 197 -3.72 11.30 -0.37
CA HIS A 197 -3.48 9.95 0.13
C HIS A 197 -2.55 9.19 -0.79
N LEU A 198 -1.53 8.54 -0.24
CA LEU A 198 -0.67 7.63 -0.98
C LEU A 198 -1.47 6.37 -1.36
N GLN A 199 -1.55 6.08 -2.66
CA GLN A 199 -2.31 4.95 -3.19
C GLN A 199 -1.43 3.81 -3.67
N ASN A 200 -0.31 4.13 -4.31
CA ASN A 200 0.61 3.11 -4.79
C ASN A 200 2.05 3.46 -4.42
N VAL A 201 2.82 2.41 -4.18
CA VAL A 201 4.28 2.49 -4.00
C VAL A 201 4.91 1.51 -4.96
N TYR A 202 5.76 2.01 -5.87
CA TYR A 202 6.50 1.15 -6.78
C TYR A 202 7.97 1.14 -6.40
N ILE A 203 8.52 -0.06 -6.30
CA ILE A 203 9.93 -0.30 -6.00
C ILE A 203 10.55 -0.92 -7.26
N ILE A 204 11.44 -0.17 -7.90
CA ILE A 204 11.99 -0.51 -9.22
C ILE A 204 13.49 -0.67 -9.11
N ASN A 205 14.05 -1.75 -9.65
CA ASN A 205 15.50 -1.93 -9.67
C ASN A 205 16.16 -0.89 -10.56
N ILE A 206 16.82 0.10 -9.97
CA ILE A 206 17.41 1.24 -10.67
C ILE A 206 18.54 0.84 -11.61
N HIS A 207 19.29 -0.21 -11.28
CA HIS A 207 20.44 -0.65 -12.08
C HIS A 207 20.03 -1.50 -13.28
N LYS A 208 18.90 -2.21 -13.21
CA LYS A 208 18.46 -3.16 -14.25
C LYS A 208 17.22 -2.72 -15.01
N ASN A 209 16.46 -1.79 -14.46
CA ASN A 209 15.21 -1.28 -15.03
C ASN A 209 15.25 0.25 -15.24
N VAL A 210 16.39 0.78 -15.67
CA VAL A 210 16.63 2.23 -15.88
C VAL A 210 15.51 2.88 -16.72
N THR A 211 15.11 2.24 -17.81
CA THR A 211 14.05 2.75 -18.70
C THR A 211 12.70 2.85 -17.98
N GLN A 212 12.38 1.90 -17.09
CA GLN A 212 11.17 1.94 -16.30
C GLN A 212 11.21 3.07 -15.26
N VAL A 213 12.33 3.24 -14.57
CA VAL A 213 12.52 4.37 -13.64
C VAL A 213 12.31 5.71 -14.36
N LYS A 214 12.90 5.88 -15.54
CA LYS A 214 12.72 7.09 -16.36
C LYS A 214 11.26 7.35 -16.74
N ARG A 215 10.50 6.30 -17.11
CA ARG A 215 9.08 6.42 -17.44
C ARG A 215 8.24 6.84 -16.24
N GLU A 216 8.53 6.25 -15.07
CA GLU A 216 7.80 6.63 -13.86
C GLU A 216 8.15 8.07 -13.41
N ILE A 217 9.40 8.51 -13.60
CA ILE A 217 9.76 9.93 -13.38
C ILE A 217 8.99 10.85 -14.34
N MET A 218 8.82 10.48 -15.61
CA MET A 218 8.02 11.27 -16.55
C MET A 218 6.56 11.33 -16.14
N GLN A 219 6.02 10.29 -15.52
CA GLN A 219 4.63 10.19 -15.09
C GLN A 219 4.40 10.85 -13.73
N HIS A 220 5.26 10.58 -12.76
CA HIS A 220 5.09 10.97 -11.35
C HIS A 220 6.02 12.13 -10.92
N GLY A 221 6.78 12.68 -11.83
CA GLY A 221 7.65 13.84 -11.60
C GLY A 221 8.99 13.51 -10.97
N SER A 222 9.09 12.51 -10.10
CA SER A 222 10.35 12.16 -9.41
C SER A 222 10.41 10.71 -8.95
N ALA A 223 11.63 10.27 -8.57
CA ALA A 223 11.88 9.00 -7.90
C ALA A 223 12.76 9.21 -6.66
N GLY A 224 12.43 8.56 -5.55
CA GLY A 224 13.23 8.57 -4.33
C GLY A 224 14.39 7.59 -4.41
N LEU A 225 15.52 7.95 -3.84
CA LEU A 225 16.75 7.16 -3.91
C LEU A 225 17.54 7.24 -2.60
N GLY A 226 18.03 6.08 -2.12
CA GLY A 226 19.04 5.98 -1.07
C GLY A 226 20.45 5.88 -1.65
N LEU A 227 21.41 6.61 -1.07
CA LEU A 227 22.82 6.56 -1.47
C LEU A 227 23.73 6.93 -0.30
N TYR A 228 25.02 6.65 -0.44
CA TYR A 228 26.02 7.21 0.46
C TYR A 228 26.43 8.61 0.01
N MET A 229 26.30 9.57 0.91
CA MET A 229 26.68 10.97 0.67
C MET A 229 27.54 11.45 1.85
N ASP A 230 28.81 11.75 1.60
CA ASP A 230 29.70 12.25 2.65
C ASP A 230 29.84 13.78 2.64
N GLY A 231 29.32 14.45 1.61
CA GLY A 231 29.37 15.90 1.46
C GLY A 231 30.78 16.48 1.37
N THR A 232 31.81 15.62 1.42
CA THR A 232 33.20 16.04 1.34
C THR A 232 33.67 16.20 -0.09
N ALA A 233 34.81 16.88 -0.24
CA ALA A 233 35.46 17.01 -1.54
C ALA A 233 35.96 15.67 -2.14
N ASN A 234 35.79 14.51 -1.49
CA ASN A 234 36.26 13.25 -2.00
C ASN A 234 35.51 12.78 -3.24
N TYR A 235 34.19 12.93 -3.28
CA TYR A 235 33.31 12.44 -4.35
C TYR A 235 32.59 13.57 -5.09
N VAL A 236 32.59 14.80 -4.52
CA VAL A 236 31.97 15.98 -5.12
C VAL A 236 32.89 16.63 -6.13
N GLY A 237 32.40 16.90 -7.33
CA GLY A 237 33.03 17.64 -8.40
C GLY A 237 32.15 18.79 -8.88
N SER A 238 32.63 19.52 -9.87
CA SER A 238 31.87 20.53 -10.61
C SER A 238 32.18 20.45 -12.09
N ALA A 239 31.22 20.79 -12.93
CA ALA A 239 31.36 20.82 -14.37
C ALA A 239 30.53 21.97 -14.96
N VAL A 240 30.84 22.37 -16.20
CA VAL A 240 29.93 23.19 -17.01
C VAL A 240 29.01 22.25 -17.77
N TYR A 241 27.70 22.36 -17.53
CA TYR A 241 26.72 21.56 -18.26
C TYR A 241 26.56 22.10 -19.68
N ALA A 242 26.85 21.25 -20.67
CA ALA A 242 27.00 21.70 -22.06
C ALA A 242 25.71 22.27 -22.67
N GLU A 243 24.53 21.78 -22.23
CA GLU A 243 23.25 22.25 -22.78
C GLU A 243 22.85 23.66 -22.28
N THR A 244 23.21 24.01 -21.04
CA THR A 244 22.82 25.30 -20.44
C THR A 244 23.99 26.26 -20.26
N GLY A 245 25.25 25.77 -20.31
CA GLY A 245 26.43 26.57 -19.99
C GLY A 245 26.60 26.91 -18.50
N GLU A 246 25.78 26.33 -17.63
CA GLU A 246 25.80 26.55 -16.18
C GLU A 246 26.83 25.67 -15.48
N ASN A 247 27.40 26.18 -14.38
CA ASN A 247 28.17 25.37 -13.46
C ASN A 247 27.24 24.49 -12.66
N VAL A 248 27.49 23.17 -12.64
CA VAL A 248 26.69 22.17 -11.92
C VAL A 248 27.56 21.35 -11.00
N ALA A 249 27.02 20.92 -9.87
CA ALA A 249 27.67 19.96 -8.99
C ALA A 249 27.55 18.55 -9.57
N THR A 250 28.59 17.74 -9.39
CA THR A 250 28.62 16.33 -9.79
C THR A 250 29.00 15.44 -8.60
N TYR A 251 28.44 14.26 -8.53
CA TYR A 251 28.74 13.29 -7.47
C TYR A 251 28.95 11.89 -8.03
N TYR A 252 30.05 11.25 -7.60
CA TYR A 252 30.33 9.85 -7.91
C TYR A 252 31.14 9.19 -6.79
N CYS A 253 30.57 8.20 -6.13
CA CYS A 253 31.21 7.33 -5.16
C CYS A 253 31.67 6.02 -5.86
N PRO A 254 32.99 5.75 -5.98
CA PRO A 254 33.50 4.59 -6.70
C PRO A 254 33.53 3.29 -5.88
N THR A 255 33.07 3.32 -4.64
CA THR A 255 33.11 2.16 -3.74
C THR A 255 31.73 1.69 -3.31
N SER A 256 31.53 0.37 -3.27
CA SER A 256 30.35 -0.30 -2.73
C SER A 256 30.52 -0.76 -1.28
N SER A 257 31.64 -0.45 -0.65
CA SER A 257 31.91 -0.83 0.77
C SER A 257 31.32 0.16 1.77
N VAL A 258 30.47 1.07 1.32
CA VAL A 258 29.76 2.07 2.12
C VAL A 258 28.27 1.70 2.19
N THR A 259 27.61 2.17 3.24
CA THR A 259 26.17 2.00 3.43
C THR A 259 25.47 3.31 3.16
N SER A 260 24.30 3.28 2.53
CA SER A 260 23.47 4.45 2.30
C SER A 260 23.22 5.21 3.60
N ASN A 261 23.39 6.52 3.56
CA ASN A 261 23.21 7.39 4.71
C ASN A 261 22.37 8.64 4.37
N HIS A 262 21.91 8.77 3.14
CA HIS A 262 21.17 9.92 2.66
C HIS A 262 20.10 9.53 1.65
N ALA A 263 18.99 10.27 1.63
CA ALA A 263 17.91 10.14 0.66
C ALA A 263 17.77 11.40 -0.17
N VAL A 264 17.55 11.24 -1.48
CA VAL A 264 17.34 12.32 -2.45
C VAL A 264 16.21 11.98 -3.43
N ASN A 265 15.76 12.97 -4.21
CA ASN A 265 14.83 12.74 -5.30
C ASN A 265 15.54 12.86 -6.65
N ILE A 266 15.42 11.85 -7.50
CA ILE A 266 15.79 11.95 -8.92
C ILE A 266 14.65 12.70 -9.63
N VAL A 267 14.98 13.80 -10.32
CA VAL A 267 14.02 14.66 -11.01
C VAL A 267 14.31 14.77 -12.52
N GLY A 268 15.34 14.09 -12.99
CA GLY A 268 15.73 14.09 -14.40
C GLY A 268 16.94 13.20 -14.67
N TRP A 269 17.42 13.22 -15.90
CA TRP A 269 18.62 12.49 -16.35
C TRP A 269 19.16 13.05 -17.65
N ASP A 270 20.43 12.72 -17.93
CA ASP A 270 21.06 12.85 -19.24
C ASP A 270 21.95 11.64 -19.50
N ASP A 271 21.62 10.85 -20.54
CA ASP A 271 22.37 9.65 -20.92
C ASP A 271 23.74 9.97 -21.50
N ASN A 272 23.94 11.22 -21.96
CA ASN A 272 25.17 11.71 -22.56
C ASN A 272 26.00 12.55 -21.59
N PHE A 273 25.61 12.67 -20.31
CA PHE A 273 26.34 13.44 -19.32
C PHE A 273 27.77 12.91 -19.20
N PRO A 274 28.82 13.70 -19.52
CA PRO A 274 30.16 13.14 -19.72
C PRO A 274 30.79 12.57 -18.44
N ALA A 275 31.35 11.39 -18.51
CA ALA A 275 32.11 10.78 -17.40
C ALA A 275 33.29 11.67 -16.96
N SER A 276 33.86 12.47 -17.86
CA SER A 276 34.93 13.43 -17.55
C SER A 276 34.51 14.59 -16.67
N SER A 277 33.20 14.82 -16.49
CA SER A 277 32.65 15.86 -15.65
C SER A 277 32.65 15.52 -14.14
N PHE A 278 32.98 14.28 -13.81
CA PHE A 278 33.05 13.84 -12.41
C PHE A 278 34.49 13.91 -11.89
N LYS A 279 34.64 14.26 -10.61
CA LYS A 279 35.95 14.31 -9.95
C LYS A 279 36.70 12.98 -10.06
N ASN A 280 36.05 11.87 -9.75
CA ASN A 280 36.51 10.53 -10.02
C ASN A 280 35.79 10.07 -11.28
N LYS A 281 36.54 9.72 -12.34
CA LYS A 281 35.93 9.34 -13.62
C LYS A 281 35.19 8.02 -13.51
N PRO A 282 33.85 7.97 -13.71
CA PRO A 282 33.07 6.73 -13.76
C PRO A 282 33.38 5.92 -15.03
N ALA A 283 32.85 4.69 -15.13
CA ALA A 283 33.10 3.76 -16.22
C ALA A 283 32.47 4.18 -17.56
N GLY A 284 31.52 5.08 -17.56
CA GLY A 284 30.81 5.56 -18.75
C GLY A 284 30.06 6.85 -18.50
N ASP A 285 29.48 7.37 -19.56
CA ASP A 285 28.61 8.56 -19.54
C ASP A 285 27.23 8.25 -18.98
N GLY A 286 26.52 9.29 -18.60
CA GLY A 286 25.17 9.27 -18.08
C GLY A 286 25.06 9.58 -16.58
N ALA A 287 24.05 10.39 -16.26
CA ALA A 287 23.79 10.83 -14.90
C ALA A 287 22.30 11.06 -14.62
N TRP A 288 21.93 10.92 -13.37
CA TRP A 288 20.67 11.35 -12.79
C TRP A 288 20.79 12.79 -12.30
N LEU A 289 19.80 13.62 -12.55
CA LEU A 289 19.67 14.91 -11.89
C LEU A 289 18.93 14.70 -10.57
N CYS A 290 19.61 14.96 -9.47
CA CYS A 290 19.08 14.76 -8.11
C CYS A 290 18.76 16.10 -7.43
N ARG A 291 17.62 16.16 -6.74
CA ARG A 291 17.24 17.22 -5.81
C ARG A 291 17.60 16.80 -4.40
N ASN A 292 18.42 17.61 -3.73
CA ASN A 292 18.84 17.42 -2.35
C ASN A 292 17.91 18.20 -1.38
N SER A 293 18.19 18.14 -0.08
CA SER A 293 17.44 18.77 1.02
C SER A 293 18.33 19.53 2.01
N TRP A 294 19.39 20.19 1.54
CA TRP A 294 20.36 20.85 2.43
C TRP A 294 20.44 22.36 2.31
N SER A 295 19.81 22.97 1.35
CA SER A 295 19.70 24.44 1.25
C SER A 295 18.99 24.87 -0.04
N ASP A 296 18.22 25.94 0.06
CA ASP A 296 17.59 26.63 -1.06
C ASP A 296 18.41 27.83 -1.61
N LYS A 297 19.53 28.16 -0.97
CA LYS A 297 20.19 29.48 -1.13
C LYS A 297 21.05 29.63 -2.38
N THR A 298 21.44 28.53 -3.01
CA THR A 298 22.25 28.58 -4.23
C THR A 298 21.86 27.41 -5.13
N GLU A 299 21.35 27.73 -6.30
CA GLU A 299 21.08 26.73 -7.33
C GLU A 299 22.39 26.06 -7.79
N ASN A 300 22.29 24.84 -8.28
CA ASN A 300 23.41 24.11 -8.91
C ASN A 300 24.63 23.81 -8.03
N ASN A 301 24.40 23.50 -6.75
CA ASN A 301 25.44 22.95 -5.88
C ASN A 301 24.97 21.64 -5.23
N ILE A 302 25.90 20.93 -4.57
CA ILE A 302 25.63 19.62 -3.95
C ILE A 302 24.49 19.67 -2.90
N ASN A 303 24.21 20.82 -2.31
CA ASN A 303 23.18 21.01 -1.31
C ASN A 303 21.78 21.16 -1.93
N SER A 304 21.68 21.53 -3.19
CA SER A 304 20.44 21.78 -3.91
C SER A 304 20.19 20.76 -5.03
N TYR A 305 20.77 20.97 -6.20
CA TYR A 305 20.70 20.06 -7.33
C TYR A 305 22.10 19.63 -7.75
N PHE A 306 22.24 18.33 -8.07
CA PHE A 306 23.51 17.77 -8.51
C PHE A 306 23.29 16.60 -9.47
N TRP A 307 24.31 16.34 -10.30
CA TRP A 307 24.35 15.23 -11.20
C TRP A 307 25.03 14.02 -10.55
N LEU A 308 24.27 12.94 -10.40
CA LEU A 308 24.72 11.67 -9.83
C LEU A 308 25.04 10.69 -10.96
N SER A 309 26.28 10.19 -11.04
CA SER A 309 26.64 9.22 -12.07
C SER A 309 25.76 7.97 -12.02
N TYR A 310 25.33 7.44 -13.17
CA TYR A 310 24.69 6.12 -13.27
C TYR A 310 25.55 4.98 -12.73
N TYR A 311 26.85 5.18 -12.68
CA TYR A 311 27.85 4.21 -12.22
C TYR A 311 28.20 4.36 -10.75
N ASP A 312 27.52 5.23 -10.02
CA ASP A 312 27.73 5.38 -8.57
C ASP A 312 27.45 4.04 -7.86
N LYS A 313 28.43 3.59 -7.08
CA LYS A 313 28.38 2.27 -6.46
C LYS A 313 27.75 2.26 -5.09
N SER A 314 27.36 3.41 -4.59
CA SER A 314 26.69 3.56 -3.30
C SER A 314 25.18 3.66 -3.40
N ILE A 315 24.63 3.71 -4.62
CA ILE A 315 23.20 3.72 -4.89
C ILE A 315 22.60 2.38 -4.49
N GLU A 316 21.50 2.42 -3.72
CA GLU A 316 20.69 1.24 -3.43
C GLU A 316 20.05 0.65 -4.70
N ASP A 317 19.64 -0.62 -4.64
CA ASP A 317 18.95 -1.26 -5.79
C ASP A 317 17.57 -0.62 -6.10
N ALA A 318 16.96 0.08 -5.13
CA ALA A 318 15.61 0.60 -5.23
C ALA A 318 15.54 2.06 -5.68
N ALA A 319 14.81 2.31 -6.76
CA ALA A 319 14.15 3.58 -7.01
C ALA A 319 12.70 3.48 -6.49
N TRP A 320 12.27 4.43 -5.67
CA TRP A 320 10.95 4.49 -5.06
C TRP A 320 10.08 5.50 -5.79
N ILE A 321 8.91 5.07 -6.23
CA ILE A 321 7.90 5.92 -6.84
C ILE A 321 6.67 5.91 -5.95
N PHE A 322 6.16 7.07 -5.62
CA PHE A 322 4.94 7.26 -4.86
C PHE A 322 3.87 7.87 -5.78
N ASP A 323 2.69 7.26 -5.77
CA ASP A 323 1.54 7.67 -6.59
C ASP A 323 0.41 8.05 -5.62
N PHE A 324 0.09 9.34 -5.59
CA PHE A 324 -0.88 9.94 -4.69
C PHE A 324 -2.20 10.26 -5.42
N GLU A 325 -3.27 10.23 -4.67
CA GLU A 325 -4.56 10.77 -5.10
C GLU A 325 -5.04 11.82 -4.09
N SER A 326 -5.88 12.76 -4.55
CA SER A 326 -6.53 13.73 -3.66
C SER A 326 -7.18 13.04 -2.46
N ALA A 327 -7.15 13.66 -1.28
CA ALA A 327 -7.68 13.08 -0.04
C ALA A 327 -9.20 12.81 -0.06
N ASP A 328 -9.93 13.32 -1.05
CA ASP A 328 -11.34 13.04 -1.25
C ASP A 328 -11.62 11.80 -2.13
N ASN A 329 -10.60 10.99 -2.42
CA ASN A 329 -10.70 9.79 -3.24
C ASN A 329 -11.59 8.69 -2.63
N TYR A 330 -11.49 8.49 -1.31
CA TYR A 330 -12.28 7.55 -0.51
C TYR A 330 -12.55 8.12 0.89
N ASP A 331 -13.70 7.77 1.49
CA ASP A 331 -14.05 8.21 2.84
C ASP A 331 -13.45 7.32 3.95
N TYR A 332 -13.11 6.05 3.65
CA TYR A 332 -12.68 5.06 4.63
C TYR A 332 -11.55 4.18 4.13
N ASN A 333 -10.51 4.04 4.94
CA ASN A 333 -9.41 3.09 4.77
C ASN A 333 -9.53 1.96 5.80
N TYR A 334 -10.04 0.81 5.38
CA TYR A 334 -10.08 -0.40 6.20
C TYR A 334 -8.73 -1.12 6.12
N GLN A 335 -8.03 -1.18 7.23
CA GLN A 335 -6.68 -1.73 7.34
C GLN A 335 -6.46 -2.42 8.69
N TYR A 336 -5.39 -3.22 8.77
CA TYR A 336 -4.90 -3.81 10.01
C TYR A 336 -3.38 -3.66 10.14
N ASP A 337 -2.72 -3.30 9.06
CA ASP A 337 -1.27 -3.17 8.93
C ASP A 337 -0.83 -1.74 9.30
N GLY A 338 -0.80 -1.44 10.60
CA GLY A 338 -0.32 -0.18 11.17
C GLY A 338 1.09 -0.25 11.75
N GLY A 339 1.72 -1.40 11.60
CA GLY A 339 2.97 -1.68 12.26
C GLY A 339 4.23 -1.28 11.52
N ALA A 340 5.33 -1.71 12.05
CA ALA A 340 6.66 -1.29 11.70
C ALA A 340 7.19 -1.97 10.44
N ASP A 341 7.67 -3.18 10.53
CA ASP A 341 8.26 -3.86 9.38
C ASP A 341 7.32 -4.88 8.75
N VAL A 342 7.49 -5.07 7.46
CA VAL A 342 6.74 -6.07 6.71
C VAL A 342 7.68 -6.96 5.92
N GLY A 343 7.31 -8.23 5.82
CA GLY A 343 8.07 -9.23 5.07
C GLY A 343 7.17 -10.08 4.22
N LYS A 344 7.74 -10.67 3.17
CA LYS A 344 7.04 -11.52 2.23
C LYS A 344 6.61 -12.84 2.88
N LEU A 345 5.33 -13.18 2.75
CA LEU A 345 4.81 -14.51 3.04
C LEU A 345 5.34 -15.54 2.03
N LEU A 346 6.08 -16.52 2.49
CA LEU A 346 6.61 -17.58 1.66
C LEU A 346 5.71 -18.81 1.63
N GLY A 347 5.50 -19.36 0.42
CA GLY A 347 4.71 -20.56 0.23
C GLY A 347 3.19 -20.38 0.36
N ILE A 348 2.72 -19.16 0.54
CA ILE A 348 1.30 -18.81 0.65
C ILE A 348 0.86 -17.99 -0.56
N SER A 349 0.10 -18.61 -1.44
CA SER A 349 -0.43 -17.94 -2.64
C SER A 349 -1.82 -17.34 -2.46
N THR A 350 -2.52 -17.71 -1.38
CA THR A 350 -3.89 -17.22 -1.11
C THR A 350 -4.01 -16.77 0.33
N SER A 351 -4.44 -15.52 0.50
CA SER A 351 -4.60 -14.88 1.80
C SER A 351 -5.87 -14.04 1.83
N ALA A 352 -6.33 -13.64 3.00
CA ALA A 352 -7.52 -12.82 3.13
C ALA A 352 -7.48 -11.94 4.38
N ASN A 353 -8.11 -10.76 4.28
CA ASN A 353 -8.54 -9.98 5.45
C ASN A 353 -10.07 -9.91 5.50
N ILE A 354 -10.62 -9.96 6.71
CA ILE A 354 -12.04 -9.77 6.99
C ILE A 354 -12.22 -8.43 7.71
N PHE A 355 -13.04 -7.56 7.13
CA PHE A 355 -13.36 -6.26 7.69
C PHE A 355 -14.83 -6.19 8.10
N ARG A 356 -15.14 -5.25 9.00
CA ARG A 356 -16.51 -4.94 9.42
C ARG A 356 -16.83 -3.50 9.06
N ALA A 357 -17.87 -3.27 8.27
CA ALA A 357 -18.35 -1.92 7.97
C ALA A 357 -18.78 -1.20 9.26
N LYS A 358 -18.15 -0.06 9.59
CA LYS A 358 -18.28 0.57 10.92
C LYS A 358 -18.96 1.93 10.89
N LYS A 359 -18.77 2.75 9.87
CA LYS A 359 -19.00 4.19 9.91
C LYS A 359 -20.33 4.62 9.33
N ALA A 360 -20.69 4.19 8.13
CA ALA A 360 -21.91 4.61 7.47
C ALA A 360 -22.99 3.53 7.51
N ASP A 361 -24.25 3.92 7.42
CA ASP A 361 -25.40 2.99 7.29
C ASP A 361 -25.19 1.98 6.16
N ASN A 362 -24.54 2.41 5.10
CA ASN A 362 -24.11 1.58 3.98
C ASN A 362 -22.83 2.14 3.40
N GLU A 363 -21.86 1.28 3.14
CA GLU A 363 -20.58 1.64 2.57
C GLU A 363 -20.42 1.00 1.19
N LEU A 364 -19.64 1.64 0.33
CA LEU A 364 -19.31 1.18 -1.01
C LEU A 364 -17.82 0.89 -1.08
N VAL A 365 -17.42 -0.37 -0.94
CA VAL A 365 -16.04 -0.78 -1.18
C VAL A 365 -15.74 -0.64 -2.66
N LYS A 366 -14.80 0.24 -3.01
CA LYS A 366 -14.45 0.62 -4.38
C LYS A 366 -13.10 0.09 -4.84
N ALA A 367 -12.15 -0.04 -3.92
CA ALA A 367 -10.81 -0.51 -4.22
C ALA A 367 -10.24 -1.38 -3.11
N VAL A 368 -9.18 -2.09 -3.45
CA VAL A 368 -8.40 -2.95 -2.54
C VAL A 368 -6.93 -2.64 -2.76
N SER A 369 -6.18 -2.47 -1.69
CA SER A 369 -4.71 -2.38 -1.75
C SER A 369 -4.08 -3.69 -1.31
N ILE A 370 -3.01 -4.09 -1.98
CA ILE A 370 -2.18 -5.26 -1.67
C ILE A 370 -0.71 -4.88 -1.74
N SER A 371 0.10 -5.39 -0.83
CA SER A 371 1.55 -5.17 -0.83
C SER A 371 2.30 -6.43 -1.23
N ILE A 372 3.25 -6.30 -2.19
CA ILE A 372 4.09 -7.36 -2.74
C ILE A 372 5.50 -6.81 -2.94
N SER A 373 6.28 -6.65 -1.86
CA SER A 373 7.54 -5.92 -1.88
C SER A 373 8.72 -6.67 -2.53
N LYS A 374 8.63 -7.98 -2.69
CA LYS A 374 9.74 -8.83 -3.18
C LYS A 374 9.45 -9.55 -4.49
N ASP A 375 8.38 -9.19 -5.18
CA ASP A 375 8.04 -9.79 -6.49
C ASP A 375 7.51 -8.73 -7.47
N ALA A 376 7.91 -8.87 -8.73
CA ALA A 376 7.38 -8.08 -9.85
C ALA A 376 6.66 -8.99 -10.86
N ASN A 377 5.83 -8.40 -11.70
CA ASN A 377 5.04 -9.13 -12.69
C ASN A 377 4.21 -10.28 -12.07
N VAL A 378 3.43 -9.97 -11.04
CA VAL A 378 2.65 -10.96 -10.29
C VAL A 378 1.20 -10.94 -10.75
N PRO A 379 0.71 -11.98 -11.44
CA PRO A 379 -0.70 -12.13 -11.72
C PRO A 379 -1.49 -12.37 -10.43
N TYR A 380 -2.63 -11.69 -10.30
CA TYR A 380 -3.48 -11.81 -9.12
C TYR A 380 -4.96 -11.98 -9.48
N THR A 381 -5.71 -12.54 -8.55
CA THR A 381 -7.18 -12.50 -8.53
C THR A 381 -7.64 -12.07 -7.14
N ILE A 382 -8.36 -10.95 -7.08
CA ILE A 382 -9.01 -10.44 -5.87
C ILE A 382 -10.50 -10.75 -5.93
N ARG A 383 -11.06 -11.24 -4.82
CA ARG A 383 -12.49 -11.52 -4.65
C ARG A 383 -12.98 -10.86 -3.37
N VAL A 384 -14.09 -10.13 -3.47
CA VAL A 384 -14.76 -9.54 -2.31
C VAL A 384 -16.02 -10.36 -2.00
N TYR A 385 -16.08 -10.91 -0.79
CA TYR A 385 -17.23 -11.65 -0.28
C TYR A 385 -17.95 -10.81 0.78
N THR A 386 -19.27 -10.73 0.70
CA THR A 386 -20.10 -10.00 1.66
C THR A 386 -21.04 -10.95 2.40
N ASN A 387 -21.58 -10.50 3.54
CA ASN A 387 -22.51 -11.29 4.35
C ASN A 387 -21.96 -12.65 4.74
N LEU A 388 -20.78 -12.63 5.34
CA LEU A 388 -20.12 -13.85 5.82
C LEU A 388 -21.03 -14.57 6.84
N THR A 389 -21.11 -15.87 6.73
CA THR A 389 -21.89 -16.73 7.63
C THR A 389 -21.02 -17.47 8.65
N ASN A 390 -19.71 -17.44 8.44
CA ASN A 390 -18.69 -17.99 9.32
C ASN A 390 -17.41 -17.17 9.17
N LEU A 391 -17.00 -16.50 10.25
CA LEU A 391 -15.82 -15.63 10.24
C LEU A 391 -14.49 -16.42 10.17
N HIS A 392 -14.47 -17.71 10.48
CA HIS A 392 -13.31 -18.58 10.26
C HIS A 392 -13.15 -19.04 8.80
N ASN A 393 -14.02 -18.58 7.90
CA ASN A 393 -13.93 -18.88 6.47
C ASN A 393 -14.23 -17.62 5.64
N PRO A 394 -13.22 -16.91 5.16
CA PRO A 394 -13.38 -15.70 4.35
C PRO A 394 -14.24 -15.87 3.08
N LYS A 395 -14.43 -17.11 2.62
CA LYS A 395 -15.29 -17.42 1.45
C LYS A 395 -16.72 -17.86 1.81
N SER A 396 -17.12 -17.79 3.08
CA SER A 396 -18.43 -18.26 3.56
C SER A 396 -19.60 -17.38 3.12
N GLY A 397 -19.34 -16.19 2.59
CA GLY A 397 -20.33 -15.22 2.18
C GLY A 397 -20.72 -15.32 0.70
N ILE A 398 -21.19 -14.19 0.18
CA ILE A 398 -21.61 -14.04 -1.21
C ILE A 398 -20.50 -13.35 -1.98
N LEU A 399 -20.04 -13.95 -3.08
CA LEU A 399 -19.10 -13.30 -3.99
C LEU A 399 -19.76 -12.07 -4.63
N ALA A 400 -19.34 -10.89 -4.20
CA ALA A 400 -19.88 -9.60 -4.61
C ALA A 400 -19.09 -8.97 -5.78
N ALA A 401 -17.76 -9.09 -5.77
CA ALA A 401 -16.89 -8.62 -6.85
C ALA A 401 -15.72 -9.59 -7.06
N LYS A 402 -15.20 -9.58 -8.30
CA LYS A 402 -13.97 -10.28 -8.69
C LYS A 402 -13.23 -9.40 -9.68
N VAL A 403 -11.95 -9.18 -9.45
CA VAL A 403 -11.04 -8.51 -10.38
C VAL A 403 -9.76 -9.33 -10.51
N SER A 404 -9.18 -9.35 -11.71
CA SER A 404 -7.90 -10.01 -11.97
C SER A 404 -7.02 -9.08 -12.78
N GLY A 405 -5.71 -9.14 -12.56
CA GLY A 405 -4.72 -8.34 -13.24
C GLY A 405 -3.32 -8.87 -12.99
N THR A 406 -2.33 -8.05 -13.26
CA THR A 406 -0.91 -8.34 -12.98
C THR A 406 -0.26 -7.08 -12.45
N THR A 407 0.38 -7.13 -11.28
CA THR A 407 1.22 -6.03 -10.79
C THR A 407 2.46 -5.94 -11.68
N THR A 408 2.95 -4.73 -11.93
CA THR A 408 4.15 -4.54 -12.74
C THR A 408 5.38 -4.60 -11.89
N TYR A 409 5.40 -3.79 -10.87
CA TYR A 409 6.52 -3.55 -9.97
C TYR A 409 6.32 -4.30 -8.65
N ALA A 410 7.37 -4.40 -7.87
CA ALA A 410 7.27 -4.67 -6.45
C ALA A 410 6.66 -3.44 -5.74
N GLY A 411 6.10 -3.64 -4.55
CA GLY A 411 5.53 -2.56 -3.74
C GLY A 411 4.05 -2.73 -3.44
N THR A 412 3.38 -1.63 -3.18
CA THR A 412 1.95 -1.58 -2.83
C THR A 412 1.13 -1.12 -4.02
N HIS A 413 0.03 -1.82 -4.27
CA HIS A 413 -0.83 -1.58 -5.42
C HIS A 413 -2.28 -1.45 -5.00
N THR A 414 -2.90 -0.32 -5.34
CA THR A 414 -4.34 -0.10 -5.19
C THR A 414 -5.07 -0.52 -6.47
N ILE A 415 -5.94 -1.50 -6.34
CA ILE A 415 -6.71 -2.10 -7.41
C ILE A 415 -8.17 -1.67 -7.29
N ARG A 416 -8.64 -0.84 -8.22
CA ARG A 416 -10.06 -0.47 -8.31
C ARG A 416 -10.90 -1.67 -8.68
N LEU A 417 -12.00 -1.88 -7.97
CA LEU A 417 -12.97 -2.93 -8.30
C LEU A 417 -13.74 -2.52 -9.55
N ASN A 418 -14.06 -3.48 -10.40
CA ASN A 418 -14.85 -3.24 -11.61
C ASN A 418 -16.31 -2.79 -11.33
N LYS A 419 -16.74 -2.91 -10.07
CA LYS A 419 -18.00 -2.36 -9.54
C LYS A 419 -17.87 -2.20 -8.02
N ALA A 420 -18.43 -1.12 -7.50
CA ALA A 420 -18.51 -0.90 -6.06
C ALA A 420 -19.34 -1.99 -5.37
N VAL A 421 -18.91 -2.40 -4.19
CA VAL A 421 -19.56 -3.43 -3.37
C VAL A 421 -20.24 -2.78 -2.18
N SER A 422 -21.58 -2.83 -2.17
CA SER A 422 -22.38 -2.30 -1.05
C SER A 422 -22.29 -3.22 0.16
N VAL A 423 -21.91 -2.64 1.31
CA VAL A 423 -21.77 -3.32 2.59
C VAL A 423 -22.54 -2.54 3.66
N PRO A 424 -23.66 -3.09 4.18
CA PRO A 424 -24.41 -2.43 5.25
C PRO A 424 -23.62 -2.36 6.56
N GLN A 425 -23.86 -1.32 7.37
CA GLN A 425 -23.22 -1.13 8.66
C GLN A 425 -23.33 -2.38 9.55
N GLY A 426 -22.27 -2.67 10.27
CA GLY A 426 -22.18 -3.81 11.18
C GLY A 426 -22.00 -5.16 10.52
N THR A 427 -22.04 -5.26 9.18
CA THR A 427 -21.83 -6.51 8.47
C THR A 427 -20.34 -6.73 8.14
N TYR A 428 -19.96 -8.01 8.05
CA TYR A 428 -18.59 -8.40 7.70
C TYR A 428 -18.47 -8.67 6.20
N TYR A 429 -17.32 -8.29 5.65
CA TYR A 429 -16.92 -8.63 4.29
C TYR A 429 -15.46 -9.09 4.27
N ALA A 430 -15.10 -9.93 3.32
CA ALA A 430 -13.76 -10.44 3.17
C ALA A 430 -13.16 -10.02 1.82
N VAL A 431 -11.91 -9.62 1.86
CA VAL A 431 -11.06 -9.47 0.69
C VAL A 431 -10.15 -10.70 0.62
N VAL A 432 -10.32 -11.51 -0.42
CA VAL A 432 -9.53 -12.71 -0.67
C VAL A 432 -8.64 -12.47 -1.87
N VAL A 433 -7.33 -12.59 -1.66
CA VAL A 433 -6.30 -12.38 -2.69
C VAL A 433 -5.64 -13.71 -3.02
N GLU A 434 -5.55 -14.01 -4.31
CA GLU A 434 -4.86 -15.19 -4.84
C GLU A 434 -3.79 -14.72 -5.83
N LEU A 435 -2.53 -15.03 -5.53
CA LEU A 435 -1.38 -14.78 -6.40
C LEU A 435 -1.11 -16.01 -7.27
N GLN A 436 -0.89 -15.80 -8.57
CA GLN A 436 -0.77 -16.88 -9.55
C GLN A 436 0.66 -17.04 -10.09
N LYS A 437 1.63 -16.44 -9.42
CA LYS A 437 3.07 -16.61 -9.69
C LYS A 437 3.66 -17.53 -8.61
N SER A 438 4.32 -18.60 -9.04
CA SER A 438 4.99 -19.52 -8.11
C SER A 438 6.03 -18.76 -7.27
N GLY A 439 6.00 -18.98 -5.97
CA GLY A 439 6.90 -18.36 -5.02
C GLY A 439 6.55 -16.90 -4.67
N ALA A 440 5.57 -16.27 -5.31
CA ALA A 440 5.10 -14.94 -4.89
C ALA A 440 4.29 -15.04 -3.59
N GLY A 441 4.37 -13.98 -2.78
CA GLY A 441 3.62 -13.84 -1.54
C GLY A 441 3.25 -12.37 -1.29
N LEU A 442 2.14 -12.15 -0.59
CA LEU A 442 1.82 -10.85 -0.04
C LEU A 442 2.78 -10.52 1.10
N ASP A 443 2.89 -9.25 1.42
CA ASP A 443 3.59 -8.82 2.62
C ASP A 443 2.70 -9.01 3.86
N MET A 444 3.35 -9.27 4.99
CA MET A 444 2.75 -9.39 6.31
C MET A 444 3.66 -8.68 7.32
N GLU A 445 3.06 -8.14 8.36
CA GLU A 445 3.78 -7.46 9.43
C GLU A 445 4.56 -8.40 10.32
N TYR A 446 5.67 -7.90 10.83
CA TYR A 446 6.40 -8.56 11.92
C TYR A 446 7.02 -7.52 12.87
N ALA A 447 7.14 -7.91 14.14
CA ALA A 447 7.78 -7.08 15.16
C ALA A 447 9.31 -7.14 15.01
N VAL A 448 9.94 -5.97 15.08
CA VAL A 448 11.40 -5.82 15.14
C VAL A 448 11.81 -5.27 16.49
N SER A 449 13.04 -5.59 16.90
CA SER A 449 13.65 -5.00 18.09
C SER A 449 15.15 -4.97 17.88
N ASP A 450 15.72 -3.78 17.96
CA ASP A 450 17.15 -3.57 17.94
C ASP A 450 17.54 -2.53 19.00
N SER A 451 18.78 -2.05 18.98
CA SER A 451 19.27 -1.06 19.92
C SER A 451 18.64 0.33 19.77
N SER A 452 17.96 0.61 18.67
CA SER A 452 17.44 1.93 18.32
C SER A 452 15.93 1.97 18.21
N LEU A 453 15.31 0.89 17.75
CA LEU A 453 13.87 0.76 17.52
C LEU A 453 13.31 -0.52 18.12
N THR A 454 12.10 -0.44 18.64
CA THR A 454 11.29 -1.61 18.96
C THR A 454 9.87 -1.42 18.45
N SER A 455 9.33 -2.44 17.84
CA SER A 455 7.96 -2.41 17.36
C SER A 455 7.12 -3.52 17.98
N ARG A 456 5.82 -3.27 18.05
CA ARG A 456 4.81 -4.28 18.32
C ARG A 456 3.91 -4.37 17.11
N VAL A 457 3.49 -5.57 16.82
CA VAL A 457 2.42 -5.87 15.86
C VAL A 457 1.33 -6.65 16.59
N TYR A 458 0.10 -6.34 16.30
CA TYR A 458 -1.05 -6.99 16.90
C TYR A 458 -1.96 -7.58 15.83
N CYS A 459 -2.41 -8.80 16.03
CA CYS A 459 -3.36 -9.46 15.17
C CYS A 459 -4.45 -10.09 16.04
N ASP A 460 -5.68 -9.62 15.89
CA ASP A 460 -6.82 -10.22 16.58
C ASP A 460 -7.48 -11.32 15.73
N TYR A 461 -8.24 -12.18 16.40
CA TYR A 461 -8.98 -13.23 15.73
C TYR A 461 -9.95 -12.70 14.68
N ASN A 462 -10.04 -13.41 13.58
CA ASN A 462 -10.90 -13.09 12.44
C ASN A 462 -10.49 -11.82 11.65
N GLN A 463 -9.26 -11.36 11.77
CA GLN A 463 -8.73 -10.26 10.95
C GLN A 463 -8.07 -10.76 9.68
N SER A 464 -7.00 -11.52 9.80
CA SER A 464 -6.17 -12.01 8.69
C SER A 464 -6.12 -13.53 8.62
N PHE A 465 -6.07 -14.07 7.40
CA PHE A 465 -6.13 -15.51 7.15
C PHE A 465 -5.15 -15.96 6.08
N LEU A 466 -4.52 -17.10 6.32
CA LEU A 466 -3.72 -17.85 5.35
C LEU A 466 -4.50 -19.06 4.84
N TYR A 467 -4.43 -19.34 3.52
CA TYR A 467 -4.99 -20.57 2.97
C TYR A 467 -3.88 -21.59 2.70
N ARG A 468 -3.82 -22.62 3.51
CA ARG A 468 -2.77 -23.65 3.46
C ARG A 468 -3.35 -25.04 3.70
N GLY A 469 -2.85 -26.04 2.99
CA GLY A 469 -3.30 -27.44 3.17
C GLY A 469 -4.79 -27.68 2.92
N GLY A 470 -5.46 -26.82 2.14
CA GLY A 470 -6.89 -26.93 1.84
C GLY A 470 -7.82 -26.26 2.88
N SER A 471 -7.28 -25.58 3.90
CA SER A 471 -8.03 -24.91 4.96
C SER A 471 -7.56 -23.48 5.18
N TRP A 472 -8.42 -22.66 5.79
CA TRP A 472 -8.07 -21.34 6.29
C TRP A 472 -7.49 -21.46 7.70
N GLU A 473 -6.39 -20.78 7.94
CA GLU A 473 -5.75 -20.62 9.24
C GLU A 473 -5.85 -19.15 9.64
N ASP A 474 -6.26 -18.88 10.87
CA ASP A 474 -6.28 -17.53 11.43
C ASP A 474 -4.85 -17.09 11.78
N VAL A 475 -4.45 -15.90 11.37
CA VAL A 475 -3.10 -15.37 11.63
C VAL A 475 -2.88 -15.16 13.13
N ALA A 476 -3.92 -14.88 13.92
CA ALA A 476 -3.82 -14.76 15.37
C ALA A 476 -3.32 -16.06 16.04
N ASP A 477 -3.76 -17.24 15.56
CA ASP A 477 -3.24 -18.54 16.04
C ASP A 477 -1.76 -18.71 15.67
N VAL A 478 -1.37 -18.29 14.45
CA VAL A 478 0.01 -18.33 13.99
C VAL A 478 0.86 -17.36 14.82
N SER A 479 0.41 -16.12 15.01
CA SER A 479 1.10 -15.09 15.80
C SER A 479 1.37 -15.55 17.23
N THR A 480 0.37 -16.15 17.90
CA THR A 480 0.52 -16.71 19.24
C THR A 480 1.63 -17.76 19.29
N SER A 481 1.73 -18.62 18.28
CA SER A 481 2.77 -19.66 18.18
C SER A 481 4.18 -19.07 18.05
N TYR A 482 4.30 -17.82 17.63
CA TYR A 482 5.57 -17.08 17.46
C TYR A 482 5.76 -15.95 18.48
N GLY A 483 5.08 -16.04 19.61
CA GLY A 483 5.24 -15.09 20.72
C GLY A 483 4.74 -13.67 20.38
N GLY A 484 3.75 -13.53 19.49
CA GLY A 484 3.18 -12.25 19.12
C GLY A 484 4.04 -11.41 18.18
N ARG A 485 5.01 -12.01 17.48
CA ARG A 485 5.93 -11.29 16.59
C ARG A 485 5.43 -11.16 15.14
N ILE A 486 4.28 -11.76 14.81
CA ILE A 486 3.68 -11.74 13.49
C ILE A 486 2.36 -10.98 13.59
N GLY A 487 2.17 -9.99 12.72
CA GLY A 487 0.97 -9.17 12.64
C GLY A 487 0.10 -9.55 11.44
N ASN A 488 -0.63 -8.58 10.95
CA ASN A 488 -1.60 -8.75 9.90
C ASN A 488 -1.00 -8.81 8.49
N ILE A 489 -1.79 -9.32 7.54
CA ILE A 489 -1.43 -9.31 6.12
C ILE A 489 -1.74 -7.93 5.55
N CYS A 490 -0.83 -7.37 4.75
CA CYS A 490 -0.95 -6.05 4.14
C CYS A 490 -1.99 -6.04 3.00
N ILE A 491 -3.25 -6.11 3.39
CA ILE A 491 -4.42 -5.97 2.52
C ILE A 491 -5.30 -4.86 3.11
N LYS A 492 -5.59 -3.82 2.33
CA LYS A 492 -6.51 -2.74 2.70
C LYS A 492 -7.74 -2.75 1.82
N ALA A 493 -8.83 -2.12 2.29
CA ALA A 493 -10.03 -1.91 1.50
C ALA A 493 -10.50 -0.46 1.63
N TYR A 494 -10.67 0.20 0.51
CA TYR A 494 -11.12 1.60 0.44
C TYR A 494 -12.60 1.68 0.11
N ALA A 495 -13.33 2.46 0.90
CA ALA A 495 -14.77 2.57 0.78
C ALA A 495 -15.26 4.00 0.92
N ASP A 496 -16.44 4.26 0.32
CA ASP A 496 -17.15 5.51 0.47
C ASP A 496 -18.43 5.34 1.28
N ASN A 497 -18.90 6.44 1.82
CA ASN A 497 -20.23 6.56 2.41
C ASN A 497 -21.31 6.53 1.31
N ALA A 498 -22.12 5.51 1.32
CA ALA A 498 -23.23 5.36 0.35
C ALA A 498 -24.49 6.11 0.76
N GLY A 499 -24.49 6.83 1.87
CA GLY A 499 -25.64 7.49 2.44
C GLY A 499 -26.63 6.50 3.09
N THR A 500 -27.89 6.88 3.22
CA THR A 500 -28.89 6.11 3.98
C THR A 500 -29.06 4.68 3.48
N SER A 501 -29.12 3.73 4.40
CA SER A 501 -29.33 2.30 4.10
C SER A 501 -30.74 2.03 3.55
N ILE A 502 -30.90 0.86 2.95
CA ILE A 502 -32.20 0.29 2.64
C ILE A 502 -32.49 -0.88 3.60
N GLY A 503 -33.66 -0.90 4.20
CA GLY A 503 -34.02 -1.89 5.20
C GLY A 503 -33.93 -3.34 4.70
N ALA A 504 -33.69 -4.27 5.63
CA ALA A 504 -33.68 -5.69 5.32
C ALA A 504 -35.06 -6.18 4.86
N VAL A 505 -35.06 -7.17 3.98
CA VAL A 505 -36.29 -7.85 3.58
C VAL A 505 -36.83 -8.69 4.73
N LYS A 506 -38.12 -8.47 5.05
CA LYS A 506 -38.83 -9.18 6.12
C LYS A 506 -39.84 -10.19 5.56
N ASN A 507 -40.28 -11.12 6.43
CA ASN A 507 -41.35 -12.09 6.14
C ASN A 507 -41.13 -12.94 4.89
N ILE A 508 -39.87 -13.34 4.64
CA ILE A 508 -39.58 -14.23 3.52
C ILE A 508 -40.22 -15.60 3.73
N LYS A 509 -40.88 -16.11 2.69
CA LYS A 509 -41.48 -17.44 2.65
C LYS A 509 -41.11 -18.11 1.35
N ALA A 510 -40.87 -19.41 1.39
CA ALA A 510 -40.66 -20.23 0.20
C ALA A 510 -41.63 -21.42 0.22
N VAL A 511 -42.48 -21.51 -0.79
CA VAL A 511 -43.55 -22.53 -0.85
C VAL A 511 -43.46 -23.24 -2.20
N ARG A 512 -43.67 -24.55 -2.21
CA ARG A 512 -43.87 -25.31 -3.44
C ARG A 512 -45.11 -24.83 -4.18
N SER A 513 -44.94 -24.42 -5.41
CA SER A 513 -46.03 -23.99 -6.27
C SER A 513 -46.38 -24.99 -7.35
N ALA A 514 -45.52 -26.00 -7.62
CA ALA A 514 -45.72 -27.13 -8.51
C ALA A 514 -44.62 -28.20 -8.25
N LYS A 515 -44.72 -29.40 -8.89
CA LYS A 515 -43.77 -30.49 -8.80
C LYS A 515 -42.29 -30.05 -8.91
N ASN A 516 -42.01 -29.13 -9.81
CA ASN A 516 -40.67 -28.62 -10.11
C ASN A 516 -40.55 -27.09 -9.92
N ALA A 517 -41.40 -26.45 -9.11
CA ALA A 517 -41.38 -25.01 -8.93
C ALA A 517 -41.58 -24.60 -7.47
N VAL A 518 -40.83 -23.60 -7.06
CA VAL A 518 -40.96 -22.89 -5.78
C VAL A 518 -41.34 -21.45 -6.04
N ARG A 519 -42.24 -20.93 -5.26
CA ARG A 519 -42.52 -19.52 -5.16
C ARG A 519 -41.94 -18.98 -3.86
N ILE A 520 -41.08 -17.97 -4.00
CA ILE A 520 -40.57 -17.17 -2.89
C ILE A 520 -41.39 -15.88 -2.85
N SER A 521 -41.76 -15.43 -1.66
CA SER A 521 -42.46 -14.17 -1.42
C SER A 521 -41.95 -13.50 -0.16
N TRP A 522 -42.09 -12.18 -0.08
CA TRP A 522 -41.61 -11.36 1.04
C TRP A 522 -42.41 -10.06 1.15
N SER A 523 -42.24 -9.34 2.27
CA SER A 523 -42.84 -8.03 2.44
C SER A 523 -42.12 -6.96 1.63
N LYS A 524 -42.87 -5.98 1.12
CA LYS A 524 -42.32 -4.80 0.47
C LYS A 524 -41.40 -4.05 1.44
N THR A 525 -40.20 -3.69 0.99
CA THR A 525 -39.27 -2.85 1.74
C THR A 525 -39.39 -1.40 1.27
N ALA A 526 -39.54 -0.47 2.21
CA ALA A 526 -39.66 0.96 1.89
C ALA A 526 -38.42 1.45 1.14
N GLY A 527 -38.62 2.28 0.10
CA GLY A 527 -37.54 2.81 -0.72
C GLY A 527 -36.91 1.81 -1.71
N ALA A 528 -37.31 0.52 -1.70
CA ALA A 528 -36.76 -0.46 -2.62
C ALA A 528 -37.15 -0.18 -4.07
N LYS A 529 -36.14 -0.13 -4.95
CA LYS A 529 -36.29 -0.13 -6.40
C LYS A 529 -36.41 -1.56 -6.96
N GLY A 530 -35.96 -2.56 -6.17
CA GLY A 530 -36.06 -3.98 -6.53
C GLY A 530 -35.39 -4.88 -5.49
N TYR A 531 -35.36 -6.16 -5.83
CA TYR A 531 -34.87 -7.23 -4.96
C TYR A 531 -33.93 -8.16 -5.72
N GLU A 532 -32.95 -8.67 -5.03
CA GLU A 532 -32.04 -9.72 -5.53
C GLU A 532 -32.31 -11.00 -4.78
N ILE A 533 -32.44 -12.12 -5.50
CA ILE A 533 -32.70 -13.45 -4.97
C ILE A 533 -31.42 -14.28 -5.09
N TYR A 534 -31.08 -14.94 -4.00
CA TYR A 534 -29.87 -15.76 -3.87
C TYR A 534 -30.22 -17.18 -3.43
N GLN A 535 -29.41 -18.15 -3.85
CA GLN A 535 -29.58 -19.57 -3.61
C GLN A 535 -28.30 -20.23 -3.14
N ALA A 536 -28.41 -21.15 -2.18
CA ALA A 536 -27.32 -22.01 -1.74
C ALA A 536 -27.80 -23.46 -1.55
N SER A 537 -26.85 -24.43 -1.53
CA SER A 537 -27.13 -25.84 -1.28
C SER A 537 -27.20 -26.19 0.22
N SER A 538 -26.76 -25.27 1.11
CA SER A 538 -26.84 -25.41 2.57
C SER A 538 -27.17 -24.06 3.20
N LYS A 539 -27.66 -24.08 4.46
CA LYS A 539 -28.05 -22.88 5.21
C LYS A 539 -26.89 -21.88 5.36
N ASN A 540 -25.71 -22.39 5.62
CA ASN A 540 -24.49 -21.62 5.85
C ASN A 540 -23.50 -21.71 4.68
N GLY A 541 -23.94 -22.14 3.50
CA GLY A 541 -23.13 -22.23 2.30
C GLY A 541 -23.02 -20.93 1.53
N THR A 542 -22.20 -20.93 0.48
CA THR A 542 -22.04 -19.79 -0.41
C THR A 542 -23.30 -19.55 -1.24
N TYR A 543 -23.92 -18.40 -1.04
CA TYR A 543 -25.13 -17.99 -1.76
C TYR A 543 -24.77 -17.35 -3.11
N LYS A 544 -25.34 -17.87 -4.20
CA LYS A 544 -25.20 -17.32 -5.54
C LYS A 544 -26.44 -16.56 -5.95
N LYS A 545 -26.28 -15.39 -6.53
CA LYS A 545 -27.40 -14.62 -7.10
C LYS A 545 -28.01 -15.40 -8.28
N ILE A 546 -29.32 -15.61 -8.24
CA ILE A 546 -30.05 -16.33 -9.27
C ILE A 546 -31.01 -15.43 -10.06
N ALA A 547 -31.48 -14.32 -9.46
CA ALA A 547 -32.39 -13.40 -10.11
C ALA A 547 -32.38 -12.01 -9.48
N ALA A 548 -32.93 -11.03 -10.21
CA ALA A 548 -33.38 -9.75 -9.70
C ALA A 548 -34.80 -9.48 -10.21
N THR A 549 -35.62 -8.81 -9.36
CA THR A 549 -37.02 -8.50 -9.69
C THR A 549 -37.46 -7.22 -8.96
N THR A 550 -38.43 -6.52 -9.51
CA THR A 550 -39.13 -5.42 -8.84
C THR A 550 -40.35 -5.91 -8.02
N SER A 551 -40.78 -7.15 -8.24
CA SER A 551 -41.90 -7.79 -7.55
C SER A 551 -41.47 -8.31 -6.18
N THR A 552 -42.43 -8.41 -5.24
CA THR A 552 -42.24 -9.03 -3.92
C THR A 552 -42.44 -10.56 -3.92
N LYS A 553 -42.50 -11.16 -5.09
CA LYS A 553 -42.60 -12.61 -5.28
C LYS A 553 -41.84 -13.03 -6.53
N TYR A 554 -41.26 -14.22 -6.48
CA TYR A 554 -40.52 -14.79 -7.62
C TYR A 554 -40.72 -16.30 -7.68
N LYS A 555 -40.88 -16.84 -8.91
CA LYS A 555 -41.07 -18.28 -9.18
C LYS A 555 -39.76 -18.87 -9.72
N ILE A 556 -39.29 -19.96 -9.11
CA ILE A 556 -38.02 -20.62 -9.43
C ILE A 556 -38.30 -22.04 -9.84
N LYS A 557 -37.70 -22.51 -10.95
CA LYS A 557 -37.70 -23.90 -11.33
C LYS A 557 -36.65 -24.65 -10.52
N ILE A 558 -37.03 -25.74 -9.83
CA ILE A 558 -36.14 -26.56 -9.03
C ILE A 558 -35.77 -27.82 -9.83
N THR A 559 -34.46 -28.06 -9.96
CA THR A 559 -33.89 -29.27 -10.55
C THR A 559 -33.24 -30.18 -9.51
N SER A 560 -32.86 -29.64 -8.34
CA SER A 560 -32.17 -30.35 -7.27
C SER A 560 -33.11 -31.30 -6.51
N LYS A 561 -32.61 -32.51 -6.15
CA LYS A 561 -33.27 -33.44 -5.25
C LYS A 561 -32.98 -33.15 -3.77
N LYS A 562 -32.01 -32.27 -3.46
CA LYS A 562 -31.62 -31.88 -2.09
C LYS A 562 -32.32 -30.61 -1.66
N SER A 563 -32.31 -30.32 -0.37
CA SER A 563 -32.80 -29.03 0.16
C SER A 563 -32.05 -27.86 -0.49
N VAL A 564 -32.78 -26.81 -0.79
CA VAL A 564 -32.24 -25.57 -1.36
C VAL A 564 -32.62 -24.42 -0.46
N TYR A 565 -31.69 -23.52 -0.21
CA TYR A 565 -31.83 -22.38 0.69
C TYR A 565 -31.85 -21.09 -0.11
N TYR A 566 -32.70 -20.16 0.28
CA TYR A 566 -32.89 -18.87 -0.39
C TYR A 566 -32.74 -17.73 0.59
N LYS A 567 -32.14 -16.64 0.13
CA LYS A 567 -32.13 -15.32 0.78
C LYS A 567 -32.53 -14.27 -0.23
N VAL A 568 -33.11 -13.17 0.24
CA VAL A 568 -33.50 -12.02 -0.57
C VAL A 568 -32.95 -10.76 0.08
N ARG A 569 -32.45 -9.82 -0.71
CA ARG A 569 -32.16 -8.46 -0.24
C ARG A 569 -32.80 -7.42 -1.15
N ALA A 570 -33.19 -6.29 -0.56
CA ALA A 570 -33.67 -5.13 -1.29
C ALA A 570 -32.49 -4.31 -1.83
N TYR A 571 -32.71 -3.55 -2.90
CA TYR A 571 -31.78 -2.52 -3.35
C TYR A 571 -32.51 -1.24 -3.77
N LYS A 572 -31.81 -0.11 -3.66
CA LYS A 572 -32.14 1.17 -4.31
C LYS A 572 -30.98 1.54 -5.24
N THR A 573 -31.17 2.56 -6.06
CA THR A 573 -30.11 3.10 -6.93
C THR A 573 -29.92 4.58 -6.60
N THR A 574 -28.70 5.00 -6.32
CA THR A 574 -28.32 6.39 -6.07
C THR A 574 -27.15 6.70 -6.98
N GLN A 575 -27.23 7.76 -7.76
CA GLN A 575 -26.18 8.15 -8.74
C GLN A 575 -25.70 7.00 -9.63
N GLY A 576 -26.61 6.14 -10.08
CA GLY A 576 -26.28 4.98 -10.90
C GLY A 576 -25.75 3.76 -10.13
N ILE A 577 -25.37 3.90 -8.88
CA ILE A 577 -24.82 2.84 -8.03
C ILE A 577 -25.96 2.11 -7.30
N ARG A 578 -25.87 0.77 -7.26
CA ARG A 578 -26.84 -0.07 -6.57
C ARG A 578 -26.43 -0.24 -5.10
N ILE A 579 -27.18 0.39 -4.20
CA ILE A 579 -27.05 0.25 -2.76
C ILE A 579 -27.96 -0.89 -2.31
N CYS A 580 -27.40 -1.93 -1.69
CA CYS A 580 -28.12 -3.10 -1.22
C CYS A 580 -28.31 -3.05 0.30
N GLY A 581 -29.48 -3.43 0.76
CA GLY A 581 -29.75 -3.67 2.17
C GLY A 581 -29.25 -5.05 2.64
N ASN A 582 -29.42 -5.28 3.93
CA ASN A 582 -29.14 -6.57 4.54
C ASN A 582 -30.00 -7.70 3.95
N PHE A 583 -29.48 -8.91 3.98
CA PHE A 583 -30.24 -10.08 3.56
C PHE A 583 -31.36 -10.41 4.54
N SER A 584 -32.43 -11.00 4.01
CA SER A 584 -33.40 -11.72 4.84
C SER A 584 -32.77 -12.89 5.57
N GLY A 585 -33.45 -13.42 6.58
CA GLY A 585 -33.22 -14.77 7.05
C GLY A 585 -33.25 -15.78 5.89
N SER A 586 -32.60 -16.93 6.03
CA SER A 586 -32.66 -17.99 5.02
C SER A 586 -33.95 -18.80 5.15
N VAL A 587 -34.57 -19.13 4.02
CA VAL A 587 -35.69 -20.08 3.97
C VAL A 587 -35.31 -21.29 3.14
N ALA A 588 -35.73 -22.47 3.57
CA ALA A 588 -35.44 -23.73 2.91
C ALA A 588 -36.68 -24.33 2.26
N VAL A 589 -36.48 -24.99 1.13
CA VAL A 589 -37.49 -25.85 0.51
C VAL A 589 -36.89 -27.24 0.29
N LYS A 590 -37.57 -28.25 0.85
CA LYS A 590 -37.29 -29.65 0.56
C LYS A 590 -38.11 -30.10 -0.67
N ARG A 591 -37.57 -31.00 -1.43
CA ARG A 591 -38.29 -31.64 -2.54
C ARG A 591 -39.36 -32.63 -2.04
#